data_4ed4884d3bda30e6c365ac20b4fd46d4
#
_entry.id   4ed4884d3bda30e6c365ac20b4fd46d4
#
_cell.length_a   1.000
_cell.length_b   1.000
_cell.length_c   1.000
_cell.angle_alpha   90.00
_cell.angle_beta   90.00
_cell.angle_gamma   90.00
#
_symmetry.space_group_name_H-M   'P 1'
#
loop_
_entity.id
_entity.type
_entity.pdbx_description
1 polymer ?
#
loop_
_entity_poly.entity_id
_entity_poly.type
_entity_poly.pdbx_seq_one_letter_code
_entity_poly.pdbx_strand_id
1 'polypeptide(L)'
;MNILYNSIYKHDLKKPEKFKSLDQDIECEIAIIGGGFTGLSSAIELAEAGLNVCIFEKEYIGFGASGRNGGHISQGWSTDFSKIKKNLDEKFHKMAWDAGIEAVDIVETRIKKYKINCDLKMGYIYAALHKRHLSELYEMKDEWSHNGYKGLKFLEDTASVNDYVKTDRYVGGIFDEGSGHLHPMKYLHGLAEAAKGLGVKIFENTKIIKKEDDKLPILLTDKNIKIKAKKVILCGNAYLEGLIYKPMKDKLAPAVSSVMATEPINNIDIVLKDCAVADCNTAPVSYTHLTLPTS
;
A
#
# COMPACT_ATOMS: atom_id res chain seq x y z
N MET A 1 20.38 -20.15 -2.33
CA MET A 1 18.93 -20.05 -2.56
C MET A 1 18.53 -18.63 -2.22
N ASN A 2 18.18 -17.80 -3.20
CA ASN A 2 17.86 -16.39 -2.97
C ASN A 2 16.42 -16.26 -2.40
N ILE A 3 16.29 -16.46 -1.12
CA ILE A 3 15.02 -16.36 -0.35
C ILE A 3 14.38 -14.95 -0.46
N LEU A 4 15.21 -13.93 -0.75
CA LEU A 4 14.77 -12.54 -0.86
C LEU A 4 13.83 -12.22 -2.05
N TYR A 5 13.64 -13.11 -3.00
CA TYR A 5 12.97 -12.79 -4.27
C TYR A 5 11.61 -13.46 -4.48
N ASN A 6 11.17 -14.35 -3.59
CA ASN A 6 9.88 -15.02 -3.74
C ASN A 6 8.88 -14.52 -2.68
N SER A 7 7.97 -13.64 -3.08
CA SER A 7 6.79 -13.34 -2.29
C SER A 7 5.82 -14.54 -2.38
N ILE A 8 5.23 -14.94 -1.25
CA ILE A 8 4.22 -16.00 -1.18
C ILE A 8 3.03 -15.70 -2.11
N TYR A 9 2.68 -14.45 -2.25
CA TYR A 9 1.59 -13.98 -3.11
C TYR A 9 1.72 -14.36 -4.59
N LYS A 10 2.91 -14.72 -5.05
CA LYS A 10 3.11 -15.19 -6.44
C LYS A 10 2.46 -16.54 -6.73
N HIS A 11 2.30 -17.37 -5.71
CA HIS A 11 1.69 -18.70 -5.86
C HIS A 11 0.20 -18.60 -6.19
N ASP A 12 -0.45 -17.53 -5.76
CA ASP A 12 -1.89 -17.33 -5.92
C ASP A 12 -2.27 -16.55 -7.19
N LEU A 13 -1.27 -16.05 -7.91
CA LEU A 13 -1.50 -15.32 -9.16
C LEU A 13 -1.68 -16.27 -10.35
N LYS A 14 -2.88 -16.31 -10.89
CA LYS A 14 -3.15 -16.99 -12.17
C LYS A 14 -2.56 -16.17 -13.32
N LYS A 15 -1.31 -16.46 -13.73
CA LYS A 15 -0.63 -15.87 -14.90
C LYS A 15 -0.74 -14.35 -14.96
N PRO A 16 -0.04 -13.61 -14.07
CA PRO A 16 -0.06 -12.15 -14.13
C PRO A 16 0.43 -11.66 -15.48
N GLU A 17 -0.13 -10.57 -15.96
CA GLU A 17 0.34 -9.94 -17.18
C GLU A 17 1.81 -9.52 -17.02
N LYS A 18 2.60 -9.77 -18.04
CA LYS A 18 4.00 -9.32 -18.13
C LYS A 18 4.08 -8.17 -19.11
N PHE A 19 4.71 -7.11 -18.70
CA PHE A 19 4.94 -5.96 -19.54
C PHE A 19 6.32 -6.06 -20.19
N LYS A 20 6.43 -5.63 -21.45
CA LYS A 20 7.69 -5.67 -22.17
C LYS A 20 8.71 -4.67 -21.60
N SER A 21 10.00 -4.95 -21.75
CA SER A 21 11.05 -3.99 -21.51
C SER A 21 11.04 -2.88 -22.58
N LEU A 22 11.48 -1.69 -22.22
CA LEU A 22 11.70 -0.63 -23.19
C LEU A 22 12.89 -1.01 -24.08
N ASP A 23 12.71 -0.92 -25.41
CA ASP A 23 13.67 -1.33 -26.43
C ASP A 23 14.09 -0.21 -27.39
N GLN A 24 13.44 0.97 -27.30
CA GLN A 24 13.74 2.14 -28.15
C GLN A 24 13.47 3.43 -27.39
N ASP A 25 14.01 4.54 -27.89
CA ASP A 25 13.74 5.88 -27.36
C ASP A 25 12.25 6.20 -27.40
N ILE A 26 11.74 6.91 -26.37
CA ILE A 26 10.33 7.23 -26.23
C ILE A 26 10.13 8.65 -25.70
N GLU A 27 9.03 9.27 -26.10
CA GLU A 27 8.54 10.53 -25.51
C GLU A 27 7.17 10.30 -24.84
N CYS A 28 6.97 10.96 -23.68
CA CYS A 28 5.69 10.97 -22.96
C CYS A 28 5.48 12.33 -22.27
N GLU A 29 4.27 12.58 -21.80
CA GLU A 29 4.05 13.78 -20.98
C GLU A 29 4.54 13.55 -19.56
N ILE A 30 4.17 12.42 -18.98
CA ILE A 30 4.53 12.05 -17.60
C ILE A 30 5.30 10.73 -17.61
N ALA A 31 6.52 10.77 -17.08
CA ALA A 31 7.32 9.58 -16.81
C ALA A 31 7.25 9.26 -15.30
N ILE A 32 6.79 8.06 -14.95
CA ILE A 32 6.72 7.57 -13.57
C ILE A 32 7.80 6.51 -13.36
N ILE A 33 8.65 6.70 -12.36
CA ILE A 33 9.72 5.76 -12.02
C ILE A 33 9.26 4.91 -10.83
N GLY A 34 8.96 3.64 -11.09
CA GLY A 34 8.48 2.64 -10.13
C GLY A 34 7.03 2.24 -10.35
N GLY A 35 6.81 0.93 -10.50
CA GLY A 35 5.52 0.28 -10.75
C GLY A 35 4.85 -0.28 -9.49
N GLY A 36 5.04 0.37 -8.34
CA GLY A 36 4.35 0.04 -7.08
C GLY A 36 2.98 0.70 -6.96
N PHE A 37 2.34 0.57 -5.79
CA PHE A 37 1.03 1.21 -5.52
C PHE A 37 1.00 2.70 -5.85
N THR A 38 2.02 3.45 -5.41
CA THR A 38 2.09 4.89 -5.66
C THR A 38 2.17 5.20 -7.15
N GLY A 39 3.05 4.51 -7.89
CA GLY A 39 3.24 4.75 -9.32
C GLY A 39 2.01 4.40 -10.14
N LEU A 40 1.41 3.24 -9.89
CA LEU A 40 0.18 2.81 -10.58
C LEU A 40 -1.02 3.69 -10.24
N SER A 41 -1.17 4.07 -8.97
CA SER A 41 -2.22 4.98 -8.53
C SER A 41 -2.10 6.34 -9.20
N SER A 42 -0.89 6.92 -9.22
CA SER A 42 -0.63 8.19 -9.90
C SER A 42 -0.89 8.09 -11.41
N ALA A 43 -0.50 6.97 -12.02
CA ALA A 43 -0.70 6.77 -13.45
C ALA A 43 -2.18 6.71 -13.83
N ILE A 44 -3.00 6.05 -13.01
CA ILE A 44 -4.45 5.96 -13.22
C ILE A 44 -5.08 7.35 -13.18
N GLU A 45 -4.84 8.14 -12.12
CA GLU A 45 -5.37 9.49 -11.98
C GLU A 45 -4.98 10.40 -13.17
N LEU A 46 -3.70 10.36 -13.56
CA LEU A 46 -3.20 11.18 -14.65
C LEU A 46 -3.74 10.74 -16.01
N ALA A 47 -3.89 9.44 -16.23
CA ALA A 47 -4.46 8.91 -17.47
C ALA A 47 -5.97 9.19 -17.56
N GLU A 48 -6.71 9.12 -16.45
CA GLU A 48 -8.12 9.55 -16.39
C GLU A 48 -8.28 11.05 -16.68
N ALA A 49 -7.27 11.85 -16.34
CA ALA A 49 -7.20 13.26 -16.73
C ALA A 49 -6.76 13.49 -18.20
N GLY A 50 -6.57 12.43 -18.99
CA GLY A 50 -6.22 12.50 -20.42
C GLY A 50 -4.74 12.70 -20.71
N LEU A 51 -3.84 12.54 -19.75
CA LEU A 51 -2.39 12.71 -19.96
C LEU A 51 -1.75 11.43 -20.50
N ASN A 52 -0.71 11.61 -21.34
CA ASN A 52 0.10 10.50 -21.85
C ASN A 52 1.14 10.07 -20.79
N VAL A 53 0.90 8.94 -20.16
CA VAL A 53 1.69 8.44 -19.02
C VAL A 53 2.47 7.19 -19.39
N CYS A 54 3.75 7.15 -18.98
CA CYS A 54 4.59 5.94 -19.04
C CYS A 54 5.11 5.60 -17.64
N ILE A 55 5.08 4.30 -17.30
CA ILE A 55 5.69 3.75 -16.08
C ILE A 55 6.94 2.96 -16.46
N PHE A 56 8.03 3.17 -15.73
CA PHE A 56 9.29 2.47 -15.87
C PHE A 56 9.60 1.75 -14.55
N GLU A 57 9.47 0.42 -14.56
CA GLU A 57 9.76 -0.45 -13.43
C GLU A 57 11.09 -1.18 -13.66
N LYS A 58 11.95 -1.11 -12.68
CA LYS A 58 13.29 -1.70 -12.75
C LYS A 58 13.25 -3.22 -12.91
N GLU A 59 12.38 -3.87 -12.17
CA GLU A 59 12.23 -5.32 -12.13
C GLU A 59 10.90 -5.72 -12.79
N TYR A 60 9.91 -6.09 -12.00
CA TYR A 60 8.56 -6.41 -12.44
C TYR A 60 7.53 -5.82 -11.47
N ILE A 61 6.30 -5.66 -11.91
CA ILE A 61 5.21 -5.18 -11.07
C ILE A 61 5.06 -6.05 -9.82
N GLY A 62 5.21 -5.44 -8.63
CA GLY A 62 5.15 -6.14 -7.34
C GLY A 62 6.48 -6.70 -6.83
N PHE A 63 7.60 -6.40 -7.47
CA PHE A 63 8.91 -6.78 -6.95
C PHE A 63 9.22 -6.11 -5.61
N GLY A 64 8.89 -4.85 -5.44
CA GLY A 64 9.15 -4.06 -4.25
C GLY A 64 8.16 -4.30 -3.09
N ALA A 65 8.09 -3.36 -2.16
CA ALA A 65 7.27 -3.43 -0.95
C ALA A 65 5.76 -3.61 -1.25
N SER A 66 5.27 -3.08 -2.37
CA SER A 66 3.86 -3.22 -2.77
C SER A 66 3.42 -4.68 -3.01
N GLY A 67 4.34 -5.57 -3.35
CA GLY A 67 4.05 -7.01 -3.51
C GLY A 67 4.46 -7.88 -2.33
N ARG A 68 4.85 -7.28 -1.18
CA ARG A 68 5.46 -7.98 -0.03
C ARG A 68 4.91 -7.53 1.32
N ASN A 69 3.87 -6.72 1.34
CA ASN A 69 3.26 -6.21 2.56
C ASN A 69 2.15 -7.17 3.06
N GLY A 70 1.65 -6.91 4.26
CA GLY A 70 0.60 -7.71 4.87
C GLY A 70 -0.80 -7.49 4.29
N GLY A 71 -0.97 -6.65 3.27
CA GLY A 71 -2.26 -6.40 2.64
C GLY A 71 -3.25 -5.58 3.46
N HIS A 72 -2.81 -5.00 4.57
CA HIS A 72 -3.66 -4.14 5.39
C HIS A 72 -4.01 -2.84 4.67
N ILE A 73 -5.26 -2.45 4.73
CA ILE A 73 -5.76 -1.12 4.40
C ILE A 73 -6.37 -0.53 5.67
N SER A 74 -5.86 0.58 6.13
CA SER A 74 -6.34 1.21 7.36
C SER A 74 -6.58 2.70 7.16
N GLN A 75 -7.62 3.19 7.80
CA GLN A 75 -7.93 4.61 7.83
C GLN A 75 -6.81 5.41 8.51
N GLY A 76 -6.68 6.66 8.13
CA GLY A 76 -5.73 7.57 8.74
C GLY A 76 -4.31 7.49 8.19
N TRP A 77 -3.37 7.99 8.96
CA TRP A 77 -1.96 8.08 8.62
C TRP A 77 -1.15 7.02 9.37
N SER A 78 0.06 6.74 8.90
CA SER A 78 1.01 5.84 9.58
C SER A 78 1.56 6.39 10.92
N THR A 79 1.07 7.53 11.38
CA THR A 79 1.41 8.16 12.65
C THR A 79 0.17 8.83 13.27
N ASP A 80 0.20 9.08 14.58
CA ASP A 80 -0.90 9.75 15.27
C ASP A 80 -1.19 11.11 14.65
N PHE A 81 -2.44 11.43 14.44
CA PHE A 81 -2.85 12.69 13.83
C PHE A 81 -2.42 13.91 14.63
N SER A 82 -2.33 13.77 15.96
CA SER A 82 -1.78 14.79 16.85
C SER A 82 -0.33 15.20 16.49
N LYS A 83 0.49 14.26 16.02
CA LYS A 83 1.86 14.54 15.55
C LYS A 83 1.87 15.27 14.21
N ILE A 84 0.91 14.96 13.34
CA ILE A 84 0.73 15.67 12.06
C ILE A 84 0.34 17.11 12.33
N LYS A 85 -0.66 17.34 13.20
CA LYS A 85 -1.12 18.69 13.59
C LYS A 85 0.01 19.57 14.10
N LYS A 86 0.94 19.04 14.89
CA LYS A 86 2.08 19.80 15.42
C LYS A 86 3.04 20.34 14.35
N ASN A 87 3.08 19.72 13.19
CA ASN A 87 4.00 20.05 12.10
C ASN A 87 3.30 20.68 10.90
N LEU A 88 2.02 21.00 11.00
CA LEU A 88 1.20 21.52 9.93
C LEU A 88 0.41 22.74 10.41
N ASP A 89 0.30 23.78 9.59
CA ASP A 89 -0.55 24.94 9.90
C ASP A 89 -2.00 24.50 10.11
N GLU A 90 -2.67 25.10 11.09
CA GLU A 90 -4.04 24.77 11.51
C GLU A 90 -5.04 24.74 10.33
N LYS A 91 -4.91 25.68 9.40
CA LYS A 91 -5.76 25.76 8.18
C LYS A 91 -5.72 24.49 7.30
N PHE A 92 -4.70 23.65 7.46
CA PHE A 92 -4.54 22.40 6.72
C PHE A 92 -4.92 21.15 7.52
N HIS A 93 -5.25 21.27 8.82
CA HIS A 93 -5.57 20.12 9.66
C HIS A 93 -6.73 19.30 9.10
N LYS A 94 -7.83 19.99 8.73
CA LYS A 94 -8.99 19.30 8.17
C LYS A 94 -8.65 18.59 6.86
N MET A 95 -7.94 19.24 5.96
CA MET A 95 -7.53 18.64 4.68
C MET A 95 -6.65 17.40 4.89
N ALA A 96 -5.71 17.47 5.84
CA ALA A 96 -4.85 16.33 6.18
C ALA A 96 -5.66 15.18 6.78
N TRP A 97 -6.63 15.47 7.65
CA TRP A 97 -7.54 14.47 8.19
C TRP A 97 -8.36 13.80 7.08
N ASP A 98 -9.06 14.61 6.27
CA ASP A 98 -9.91 14.13 5.18
C ASP A 98 -9.11 13.24 4.20
N ALA A 99 -7.88 13.64 3.86
CA ALA A 99 -7.00 12.85 2.98
C ALA A 99 -6.64 11.48 3.57
N GLY A 100 -6.48 11.37 4.89
CA GLY A 100 -6.21 10.09 5.56
C GLY A 100 -7.41 9.14 5.51
N ILE A 101 -8.63 9.68 5.59
CA ILE A 101 -9.87 8.88 5.49
C ILE A 101 -10.15 8.54 4.02
N GLU A 102 -10.08 9.52 3.12
CA GLU A 102 -10.36 9.34 1.69
C GLU A 102 -9.44 8.27 1.04
N ALA A 103 -8.25 8.05 1.58
CA ALA A 103 -7.29 7.09 1.03
C ALA A 103 -7.86 5.66 0.91
N VAL A 104 -8.65 5.20 1.88
CA VAL A 104 -9.30 3.88 1.84
C VAL A 104 -10.48 3.89 0.86
N ASP A 105 -11.26 4.96 0.86
CA ASP A 105 -12.40 5.13 -0.07
C ASP A 105 -11.93 5.07 -1.53
N ILE A 106 -10.76 5.67 -1.83
CA ILE A 106 -10.14 5.60 -3.16
C ILE A 106 -9.79 4.15 -3.52
N VAL A 107 -9.22 3.37 -2.59
CA VAL A 107 -8.90 1.96 -2.82
C VAL A 107 -10.18 1.17 -3.15
N GLU A 108 -11.22 1.29 -2.33
CA GLU A 108 -12.49 0.62 -2.57
C GLU A 108 -13.14 1.04 -3.89
N THR A 109 -13.15 2.34 -4.18
CA THR A 109 -13.71 2.89 -5.42
C THR A 109 -13.00 2.31 -6.64
N ARG A 110 -11.68 2.22 -6.61
CA ARG A 110 -10.89 1.61 -7.71
C ARG A 110 -11.16 0.13 -7.86
N ILE A 111 -11.26 -0.61 -6.75
CA ILE A 111 -11.61 -2.04 -6.77
C ILE A 111 -12.95 -2.24 -7.47
N LYS A 112 -13.96 -1.43 -7.11
CA LYS A 112 -15.30 -1.48 -7.71
C LYS A 112 -15.29 -1.04 -9.17
N LYS A 113 -14.68 0.11 -9.48
CA LYS A 113 -14.62 0.73 -10.81
C LYS A 113 -13.95 -0.17 -11.84
N TYR A 114 -12.81 -0.76 -11.48
CA TYR A 114 -12.01 -1.60 -12.37
C TYR A 114 -12.27 -3.10 -12.18
N LYS A 115 -13.22 -3.47 -11.32
CA LYS A 115 -13.61 -4.87 -11.03
C LYS A 115 -12.41 -5.72 -10.62
N ILE A 116 -11.56 -5.18 -9.75
CA ILE A 116 -10.33 -5.85 -9.28
C ILE A 116 -10.71 -6.94 -8.28
N ASN A 117 -10.46 -8.19 -8.62
CA ASN A 117 -10.64 -9.31 -7.69
C ASN A 117 -9.38 -9.49 -6.84
N CYS A 118 -9.36 -8.88 -5.64
CA CYS A 118 -8.23 -8.86 -4.73
C CYS A 118 -8.56 -9.33 -3.31
N ASP A 119 -9.63 -10.11 -3.15
CA ASP A 119 -10.04 -10.70 -1.87
C ASP A 119 -10.22 -9.64 -0.76
N LEU A 120 -10.75 -8.48 -1.11
CA LEU A 120 -11.00 -7.40 -0.15
C LEU A 120 -11.99 -7.85 0.93
N LYS A 121 -11.58 -7.69 2.19
CA LYS A 121 -12.38 -7.90 3.40
C LYS A 121 -12.29 -6.68 4.29
N MET A 122 -13.46 -6.17 4.69
CA MET A 122 -13.53 -5.06 5.63
C MET A 122 -13.63 -5.60 7.05
N GLY A 123 -13.05 -4.87 7.98
CA GLY A 123 -12.92 -5.20 9.38
C GLY A 123 -11.46 -5.23 9.80
N TYR A 124 -11.15 -4.45 10.83
CA TYR A 124 -9.80 -4.34 11.37
C TYR A 124 -9.85 -4.20 12.89
N ILE A 125 -8.99 -4.89 13.61
CA ILE A 125 -8.92 -4.81 15.06
C ILE A 125 -7.58 -4.21 15.48
N TYR A 126 -7.63 -3.12 16.21
CA TYR A 126 -6.54 -2.63 17.02
C TYR A 126 -6.62 -3.31 18.38
N ALA A 127 -5.78 -4.32 18.65
CA ALA A 127 -5.89 -5.19 19.80
C ALA A 127 -4.98 -4.73 20.95
N ALA A 128 -5.54 -4.59 22.14
CA ALA A 128 -4.82 -4.18 23.33
C ALA A 128 -4.25 -5.38 24.06
N LEU A 129 -2.92 -5.40 24.27
CA LEU A 129 -2.22 -6.43 25.05
C LEU A 129 -2.26 -6.14 26.57
N HIS A 130 -2.42 -4.89 26.94
CA HIS A 130 -2.41 -4.42 28.32
C HIS A 130 -3.45 -3.32 28.54
N LYS A 131 -3.93 -3.16 29.77
CA LYS A 131 -4.91 -2.12 30.12
C LYS A 131 -4.50 -0.69 29.71
N ARG A 132 -3.20 -0.37 29.76
CA ARG A 132 -2.70 0.95 29.30
C ARG A 132 -3.03 1.19 27.82
N HIS A 133 -2.96 0.16 26.99
CA HIS A 133 -3.28 0.26 25.56
C HIS A 133 -4.77 0.57 25.34
N LEU A 134 -5.65 0.12 26.24
CA LEU A 134 -7.08 0.49 26.17
C LEU A 134 -7.28 2.00 26.31
N SER A 135 -6.56 2.64 27.25
CA SER A 135 -6.62 4.11 27.41
C SER A 135 -6.15 4.82 26.15
N GLU A 136 -5.05 4.40 25.57
CA GLU A 136 -4.52 4.94 24.31
C GLU A 136 -5.53 4.78 23.14
N LEU A 137 -6.19 3.62 23.08
CA LEU A 137 -7.24 3.35 22.08
C LEU A 137 -8.51 4.17 22.33
N TYR A 138 -8.87 4.44 23.60
CA TYR A 138 -9.98 5.36 23.93
C TYR A 138 -9.68 6.78 23.42
N GLU A 139 -8.48 7.29 23.70
CA GLU A 139 -8.05 8.60 23.23
C GLU A 139 -8.09 8.69 21.70
N MET A 140 -7.60 7.65 21.01
CA MET A 140 -7.68 7.54 19.56
C MET A 140 -9.12 7.57 19.06
N LYS A 141 -10.01 6.77 19.65
CA LYS A 141 -11.43 6.74 19.28
C LYS A 141 -12.09 8.09 19.47
N ASP A 142 -11.82 8.77 20.59
CA ASP A 142 -12.38 10.08 20.88
C ASP A 142 -11.87 11.13 19.88
N GLU A 143 -10.56 11.16 19.59
CA GLU A 143 -10.00 12.05 18.57
C GLU A 143 -10.66 11.81 17.20
N TRP A 144 -10.81 10.56 16.79
CA TRP A 144 -11.42 10.22 15.52
C TRP A 144 -12.89 10.59 15.45
N SER A 145 -13.64 10.37 16.54
CA SER A 145 -15.05 10.75 16.65
C SER A 145 -15.24 12.26 16.57
N HIS A 146 -14.37 13.04 17.23
CA HIS A 146 -14.37 14.51 17.14
C HIS A 146 -14.09 15.03 15.72
N ASN A 147 -13.29 14.30 14.95
CA ASN A 147 -13.03 14.62 13.55
C ASN A 147 -14.07 14.02 12.58
N GLY A 148 -15.16 13.45 13.12
CA GLY A 148 -16.32 13.00 12.33
C GLY A 148 -16.28 11.53 11.88
N TYR A 149 -15.24 10.77 12.18
CA TYR A 149 -15.19 9.34 11.86
C TYR A 149 -15.92 8.51 12.90
N LYS A 150 -16.86 7.66 12.47
CA LYS A 150 -17.75 6.90 13.35
C LYS A 150 -17.61 5.38 13.22
N GLY A 151 -16.66 4.90 12.39
CA GLY A 151 -16.48 3.48 12.12
C GLY A 151 -15.82 2.67 13.26
N LEU A 152 -15.43 3.32 14.38
CA LEU A 152 -14.74 2.68 15.49
C LEU A 152 -15.70 2.17 16.56
N LYS A 153 -15.70 0.85 16.79
CA LYS A 153 -16.43 0.17 17.85
C LYS A 153 -15.45 -0.33 18.91
N PHE A 154 -15.69 0.05 20.16
CA PHE A 154 -14.86 -0.39 21.27
C PHE A 154 -15.15 -1.85 21.67
N LEU A 155 -14.12 -2.61 21.92
CA LEU A 155 -14.15 -3.99 22.45
C LEU A 155 -13.59 -3.93 23.87
N GLU A 156 -14.48 -3.97 24.86
CA GLU A 156 -14.17 -3.59 26.24
C GLU A 156 -13.29 -4.60 26.97
N ASP A 157 -13.36 -5.88 26.56
CA ASP A 157 -12.71 -6.98 27.25
C ASP A 157 -12.29 -8.11 26.28
N THR A 158 -11.65 -9.13 26.85
CA THR A 158 -11.25 -10.33 26.12
C THR A 158 -12.44 -11.05 25.47
N ALA A 159 -13.60 -11.07 26.13
CA ALA A 159 -14.78 -11.74 25.59
C ALA A 159 -15.27 -11.06 24.30
N SER A 160 -15.29 -9.71 24.27
CA SER A 160 -15.65 -8.93 23.08
C SER A 160 -14.66 -9.14 21.90
N VAL A 161 -13.38 -9.32 22.20
CA VAL A 161 -12.38 -9.66 21.16
C VAL A 161 -12.59 -11.08 20.67
N ASN A 162 -12.98 -12.00 21.55
CA ASN A 162 -13.21 -13.39 21.22
C ASN A 162 -14.41 -13.63 20.28
N ASP A 163 -15.28 -12.65 20.09
CA ASP A 163 -16.29 -12.68 19.01
C ASP A 163 -15.68 -12.63 17.60
N TYR A 164 -14.41 -12.25 17.50
CA TYR A 164 -13.66 -12.12 16.24
C TYR A 164 -12.49 -13.09 16.15
N VAL A 165 -11.67 -13.14 17.20
CA VAL A 165 -10.47 -13.98 17.28
C VAL A 165 -10.39 -14.64 18.65
N LYS A 166 -10.45 -15.97 18.70
CA LYS A 166 -10.34 -16.74 19.96
C LYS A 166 -8.90 -16.70 20.47
N THR A 167 -8.68 -15.90 21.50
CA THR A 167 -7.37 -15.79 22.15
C THR A 167 -7.49 -15.10 23.51
N ASP A 168 -6.73 -15.56 24.48
CA ASP A 168 -6.61 -14.92 25.79
C ASP A 168 -5.54 -13.83 25.83
N ARG A 169 -4.90 -13.58 24.67
CA ARG A 169 -3.79 -12.63 24.56
C ARG A 169 -4.20 -11.16 24.73
N TYR A 170 -5.39 -10.82 24.28
CA TYR A 170 -5.86 -9.44 24.22
C TYR A 170 -6.88 -9.14 25.33
N VAL A 171 -6.69 -8.00 25.99
CA VAL A 171 -7.55 -7.54 27.09
C VAL A 171 -8.70 -6.66 26.62
N GLY A 172 -8.81 -6.42 25.32
CA GLY A 172 -9.80 -5.59 24.62
C GLY A 172 -9.22 -5.00 23.35
N GLY A 173 -9.89 -4.01 22.78
CA GLY A 173 -9.43 -3.37 21.53
C GLY A 173 -10.44 -2.41 20.92
N ILE A 174 -10.19 -2.03 19.67
CA ILE A 174 -11.13 -1.32 18.80
C ILE A 174 -11.31 -2.11 17.52
N PHE A 175 -12.54 -2.33 17.12
CA PHE A 175 -12.91 -2.80 15.79
C PHE A 175 -13.20 -1.58 14.92
N ASP A 176 -12.56 -1.51 13.75
CA ASP A 176 -12.77 -0.50 12.72
C ASP A 176 -13.42 -1.14 11.50
N GLU A 177 -14.63 -0.73 11.20
CA GLU A 177 -15.40 -1.25 10.06
C GLU A 177 -14.97 -0.64 8.72
N GLY A 178 -14.33 0.54 8.74
CA GLY A 178 -13.85 1.23 7.55
C GLY A 178 -12.42 0.88 7.16
N SER A 179 -11.76 0.02 7.92
CA SER A 179 -10.44 -0.55 7.60
C SER A 179 -10.55 -2.03 7.30
N GLY A 180 -9.52 -2.65 6.70
CA GLY A 180 -9.60 -4.06 6.34
C GLY A 180 -8.28 -4.62 5.80
N HIS A 181 -8.41 -5.64 4.97
CA HIS A 181 -7.27 -6.24 4.27
C HIS A 181 -7.64 -6.73 2.87
N LEU A 182 -6.62 -6.93 2.07
CA LEU A 182 -6.76 -7.45 0.70
C LEU A 182 -5.50 -8.25 0.32
N HIS A 183 -5.58 -8.95 -0.78
CA HIS A 183 -4.43 -9.61 -1.38
C HIS A 183 -3.60 -8.59 -2.19
N PRO A 184 -2.42 -8.13 -1.68
CA PRO A 184 -1.72 -6.97 -2.24
C PRO A 184 -1.27 -7.17 -3.68
N MET A 185 -0.82 -8.37 -4.05
CA MET A 185 -0.40 -8.65 -5.42
C MET A 185 -1.56 -8.68 -6.41
N LYS A 186 -2.73 -9.25 -6.04
CA LYS A 186 -3.93 -9.21 -6.89
C LYS A 186 -4.40 -7.78 -7.11
N TYR A 187 -4.41 -6.97 -6.03
CA TYR A 187 -4.76 -5.55 -6.14
C TYR A 187 -3.78 -4.80 -7.04
N LEU A 188 -2.47 -5.01 -6.85
CA LEU A 188 -1.43 -4.34 -7.64
C LEU A 188 -1.52 -4.67 -9.13
N HIS A 189 -1.70 -5.97 -9.48
CA HIS A 189 -1.89 -6.37 -10.88
C HIS A 189 -3.19 -5.84 -11.46
N GLY A 190 -4.27 -5.81 -10.67
CA GLY A 190 -5.52 -5.17 -11.09
C GLY A 190 -5.36 -3.67 -11.39
N LEU A 191 -4.57 -2.94 -10.60
CA LEU A 191 -4.22 -1.55 -10.91
C LEU A 191 -3.39 -1.44 -12.21
N ALA A 192 -2.45 -2.37 -12.45
CA ALA A 192 -1.64 -2.36 -13.67
C ALA A 192 -2.50 -2.62 -14.92
N GLU A 193 -3.44 -3.55 -14.84
CA GLU A 193 -4.42 -3.82 -15.91
C GLU A 193 -5.34 -2.60 -16.15
N ALA A 194 -5.82 -1.97 -15.07
CA ALA A 194 -6.61 -0.75 -15.16
C ALA A 194 -5.83 0.40 -15.83
N ALA A 195 -4.59 0.64 -15.40
CA ALA A 195 -3.72 1.65 -15.99
C ALA A 195 -3.49 1.39 -17.48
N LYS A 196 -3.20 0.14 -17.85
CA LYS A 196 -3.06 -0.27 -19.26
C LYS A 196 -4.34 -0.03 -20.05
N GLY A 197 -5.50 -0.38 -19.49
CA GLY A 197 -6.81 -0.12 -20.10
C GLY A 197 -7.09 1.36 -20.38
N LEU A 198 -6.50 2.25 -19.57
CA LEU A 198 -6.53 3.71 -19.75
C LEU A 198 -5.46 4.23 -20.73
N GLY A 199 -4.66 3.36 -21.35
CA GLY A 199 -3.62 3.72 -22.30
C GLY A 199 -2.24 4.03 -21.68
N VAL A 200 -2.04 3.79 -20.40
CA VAL A 200 -0.71 3.90 -19.76
C VAL A 200 0.23 2.86 -20.35
N LYS A 201 1.40 3.29 -20.77
CA LYS A 201 2.47 2.38 -21.22
C LYS A 201 3.31 1.97 -20.03
N ILE A 202 3.35 0.67 -19.75
CA ILE A 202 4.12 0.09 -18.64
C ILE A 202 5.30 -0.69 -19.21
N PHE A 203 6.50 -0.42 -18.69
CA PHE A 203 7.73 -1.10 -19.07
C PHE A 203 8.38 -1.71 -17.85
N GLU A 204 8.49 -3.05 -17.82
CA GLU A 204 9.24 -3.81 -16.82
C GLU A 204 10.70 -4.00 -17.26
N ASN A 205 11.57 -4.46 -16.35
CA ASN A 205 12.99 -4.66 -16.63
C ASN A 205 13.63 -3.42 -17.31
N THR A 206 13.24 -2.24 -16.84
CA THR A 206 13.63 -0.94 -17.39
C THR A 206 14.15 -0.04 -16.27
N LYS A 207 15.44 -0.21 -15.93
CA LYS A 207 16.10 0.53 -14.87
C LYS A 207 16.50 1.91 -15.34
N ILE A 208 15.98 2.95 -14.69
CA ILE A 208 16.45 4.32 -14.88
C ILE A 208 17.69 4.55 -14.03
N ILE A 209 18.79 4.98 -14.65
CA ILE A 209 20.07 5.19 -13.96
C ILE A 209 20.48 6.65 -13.87
N LYS A 210 19.90 7.52 -14.70
CA LYS A 210 20.28 8.95 -14.74
C LYS A 210 19.08 9.81 -15.14
N LYS A 211 19.02 11.00 -14.60
CA LYS A 211 18.16 12.10 -15.05
C LYS A 211 19.04 13.27 -15.44
N GLU A 212 18.82 13.78 -16.61
CA GLU A 212 19.44 15.02 -17.12
C GLU A 212 18.39 16.11 -17.16
N ASP A 213 18.74 17.29 -16.65
CA ASP A 213 17.89 18.47 -16.69
C ASP A 213 18.34 19.32 -17.89
N ASP A 214 17.63 19.15 -19.00
CA ASP A 214 17.66 20.04 -20.17
C ASP A 214 16.37 20.86 -20.22
N LYS A 215 16.01 21.44 -21.36
CA LYS A 215 14.71 22.10 -21.55
C LYS A 215 13.53 21.25 -21.08
N LEU A 216 13.61 19.95 -21.28
CA LEU A 216 12.72 18.92 -20.71
C LEU A 216 13.56 17.84 -20.04
N PRO A 217 13.08 17.23 -18.95
CA PRO A 217 13.75 16.08 -18.32
C PRO A 217 14.02 14.96 -19.32
N ILE A 218 15.26 14.49 -19.34
CA ILE A 218 15.69 13.31 -20.09
C ILE A 218 16.13 12.26 -19.08
N LEU A 219 15.47 11.08 -19.13
CA LEU A 219 15.87 9.93 -18.35
C LEU A 219 16.67 8.97 -19.23
N LEU A 220 17.68 8.35 -18.63
CA LEU A 220 18.52 7.35 -19.30
C LEU A 220 18.38 6.02 -18.59
N THR A 221 18.14 4.96 -19.36
CA THR A 221 18.12 3.60 -18.86
C THR A 221 19.53 2.99 -18.78
N ASP A 222 19.70 1.87 -18.08
CA ASP A 222 20.93 1.08 -18.05
C ASP A 222 21.30 0.49 -19.42
N LYS A 223 20.37 0.49 -20.38
CA LYS A 223 20.58 0.07 -21.79
C LYS A 223 20.83 1.26 -22.73
N ASN A 224 21.12 2.46 -22.19
CA ASN A 224 21.32 3.70 -22.93
C ASN A 224 20.10 4.18 -23.77
N ILE A 225 18.91 3.74 -23.44
CA ILE A 225 17.67 4.19 -24.07
C ILE A 225 17.24 5.51 -23.41
N LYS A 226 16.83 6.48 -24.22
CA LYS A 226 16.43 7.82 -23.78
C LYS A 226 14.90 7.91 -23.66
N ILE A 227 14.47 8.50 -22.56
CA ILE A 227 13.06 8.80 -22.29
C ILE A 227 12.95 10.31 -22.08
N LYS A 228 12.24 11.00 -22.96
CA LYS A 228 11.99 12.43 -22.87
C LYS A 228 10.59 12.63 -22.30
N ALA A 229 10.47 13.42 -21.22
CA ALA A 229 9.21 13.66 -20.55
C ALA A 229 9.02 15.14 -20.21
N LYS A 230 7.76 15.59 -20.15
CA LYS A 230 7.45 16.95 -19.65
C LYS A 230 7.61 17.01 -18.12
N LYS A 231 7.22 15.95 -17.41
CA LYS A 231 7.32 15.82 -15.95
C LYS A 231 7.79 14.41 -15.58
N VAL A 232 8.46 14.31 -14.43
CA VAL A 232 8.91 13.04 -13.86
C VAL A 232 8.37 12.91 -12.44
N ILE A 233 7.77 11.76 -12.14
CA ILE A 233 7.29 11.41 -10.80
C ILE A 233 8.15 10.24 -10.27
N LEU A 234 8.70 10.41 -9.08
CA LEU A 234 9.56 9.43 -8.44
C LEU A 234 8.75 8.58 -7.45
N CYS A 235 8.49 7.33 -7.81
CA CYS A 235 7.72 6.36 -7.03
C CYS A 235 8.51 5.10 -6.65
N GLY A 236 9.84 5.19 -6.66
CA GLY A 236 10.73 4.05 -6.43
C GLY A 236 10.99 3.72 -4.96
N ASN A 237 10.33 4.41 -3.99
CA ASN A 237 10.49 4.18 -2.57
C ASN A 237 11.99 4.15 -2.14
N ALA A 238 12.38 3.25 -1.25
CA ALA A 238 13.74 3.06 -0.78
C ALA A 238 14.72 2.55 -1.85
N TYR A 239 14.20 2.12 -3.01
CA TYR A 239 15.01 1.67 -4.16
C TYR A 239 15.44 2.80 -5.10
N LEU A 240 15.03 4.06 -4.85
CA LEU A 240 15.51 5.23 -5.56
C LEU A 240 16.97 5.47 -5.20
N GLU A 241 17.84 5.21 -6.14
CA GLU A 241 19.26 5.53 -5.99
C GLU A 241 19.43 7.06 -6.11
N GLY A 242 20.26 7.65 -5.23
CA GLY A 242 20.51 9.10 -5.23
C GLY A 242 21.09 9.67 -6.54
N LEU A 243 21.40 8.80 -7.51
CA LEU A 243 21.83 9.15 -8.86
C LEU A 243 20.71 9.83 -9.70
N ILE A 244 19.42 9.53 -9.40
CA ILE A 244 18.30 10.09 -10.16
C ILE A 244 17.93 11.48 -9.62
N TYR A 245 18.02 11.68 -8.30
CA TYR A 245 17.71 12.97 -7.68
C TYR A 245 18.58 13.16 -6.42
N LYS A 246 19.69 13.86 -6.58
CA LYS A 246 20.69 14.10 -5.54
C LYS A 246 20.15 14.57 -4.18
N PRO A 247 19.15 15.48 -4.10
CA PRO A 247 18.61 15.94 -2.82
C PRO A 247 17.97 14.84 -1.96
N MET A 248 17.64 13.68 -2.52
CA MET A 248 17.07 12.55 -1.79
C MET A 248 18.11 11.56 -1.26
N LYS A 249 19.38 11.65 -1.72
CA LYS A 249 20.42 10.66 -1.42
C LYS A 249 20.57 10.38 0.09
N ASP A 250 20.51 11.43 0.91
CA ASP A 250 20.75 11.31 2.36
C ASP A 250 19.44 11.46 3.17
N LYS A 251 18.27 11.41 2.52
CA LYS A 251 16.96 11.61 3.17
C LYS A 251 16.10 10.36 3.21
N LEU A 252 16.52 9.29 2.52
CA LEU A 252 15.83 8.01 2.51
C LEU A 252 16.66 6.97 3.25
N ALA A 253 16.13 6.46 4.36
CA ALA A 253 16.69 5.35 5.09
C ALA A 253 15.85 4.09 4.79
N PRO A 254 16.39 3.09 4.08
CA PRO A 254 15.66 1.84 3.88
C PRO A 254 15.56 1.09 5.20
N ALA A 255 14.33 0.80 5.62
CA ALA A 255 14.04 -0.10 6.73
C ALA A 255 13.44 -1.41 6.19
N VAL A 256 13.85 -2.52 6.76
CA VAL A 256 13.36 -3.84 6.41
C VAL A 256 12.42 -4.32 7.50
N SER A 257 11.22 -4.74 7.11
CA SER A 257 10.31 -5.52 7.94
C SER A 257 10.11 -6.91 7.36
N SER A 258 9.68 -7.86 8.17
CA SER A 258 9.47 -9.24 7.74
C SER A 258 7.99 -9.58 7.79
N VAL A 259 7.52 -10.25 6.76
CA VAL A 259 6.20 -10.87 6.70
C VAL A 259 6.39 -12.38 6.66
N MET A 260 5.70 -13.10 7.52
CA MET A 260 5.68 -14.55 7.54
C MET A 260 4.29 -15.04 7.18
N ALA A 261 4.21 -16.15 6.46
CA ALA A 261 2.98 -16.87 6.21
C ALA A 261 3.14 -18.30 6.68
N THR A 262 2.08 -18.87 7.24
CA THR A 262 2.01 -20.27 7.59
C THR A 262 1.56 -21.10 6.39
N GLU A 263 1.67 -22.42 6.49
CA GLU A 263 0.91 -23.31 5.64
C GLU A 263 -0.60 -23.04 5.80
N PRO A 264 -1.43 -23.39 4.79
CA PRO A 264 -2.87 -23.37 4.96
C PRO A 264 -3.27 -24.20 6.20
N ILE A 265 -3.96 -23.58 7.15
CA ILE A 265 -4.38 -24.23 8.37
C ILE A 265 -5.83 -24.70 8.16
N ASN A 266 -6.03 -26.01 8.14
CA ASN A 266 -7.37 -26.61 8.10
C ASN A 266 -8.03 -26.46 9.48
N ASN A 267 -9.32 -26.11 9.51
CA ASN A 267 -10.12 -25.94 10.75
C ASN A 267 -9.59 -24.83 11.67
N ILE A 268 -9.52 -23.61 11.16
CA ILE A 268 -9.16 -22.44 11.99
C ILE A 268 -10.35 -22.06 12.87
N ASP A 269 -10.49 -22.73 14.02
CA ASP A 269 -11.45 -22.31 15.05
C ASP A 269 -11.05 -21.03 15.78
N ILE A 270 -9.85 -20.50 15.49
CA ILE A 270 -9.26 -19.32 16.15
C ILE A 270 -9.79 -18.02 15.53
N VAL A 271 -9.99 -17.99 14.22
CA VAL A 271 -10.48 -16.81 13.51
C VAL A 271 -11.97 -16.99 13.20
N LEU A 272 -12.82 -16.26 13.91
CA LEU A 272 -14.28 -16.37 13.76
C LEU A 272 -14.81 -15.43 12.67
N LYS A 273 -14.13 -14.31 12.46
CA LYS A 273 -14.47 -13.35 11.40
C LYS A 273 -13.22 -13.03 10.60
N ASP A 274 -13.38 -12.94 9.28
CA ASP A 274 -12.31 -12.63 8.35
C ASP A 274 -11.98 -11.13 8.43
N CYS A 275 -11.14 -10.76 9.40
CA CYS A 275 -10.69 -9.40 9.64
C CYS A 275 -9.19 -9.35 9.92
N ALA A 276 -8.58 -8.20 9.68
CA ALA A 276 -7.20 -7.95 10.05
C ALA A 276 -7.08 -7.65 11.55
N VAL A 277 -5.96 -8.04 12.14
CA VAL A 277 -5.66 -7.74 13.54
C VAL A 277 -4.26 -7.16 13.64
N ALA A 278 -4.12 -6.02 14.32
CA ALA A 278 -2.83 -5.46 14.70
C ALA A 278 -2.78 -5.24 16.20
N ASP A 279 -1.70 -5.63 16.84
CA ASP A 279 -1.53 -5.38 18.27
C ASP A 279 -0.83 -4.03 18.53
N CYS A 280 -1.09 -3.45 19.72
CA CYS A 280 -0.56 -2.16 20.14
C CYS A 280 0.85 -2.27 20.74
N ASN A 281 1.72 -3.08 20.16
CA ASN A 281 3.13 -3.14 20.55
C ASN A 281 3.96 -2.01 19.93
N THR A 282 5.09 -1.69 20.55
CA THR A 282 6.07 -0.71 20.04
C THR A 282 6.64 -1.11 18.68
N ALA A 283 6.68 -2.44 18.38
CA ALA A 283 6.88 -2.99 17.05
C ALA A 283 5.59 -3.75 16.70
N PRO A 284 4.62 -3.10 16.05
CA PRO A 284 3.33 -3.72 15.82
C PRO A 284 3.48 -4.97 14.97
N VAL A 285 2.97 -6.06 15.49
CA VAL A 285 2.81 -7.30 14.73
C VAL A 285 1.40 -7.27 14.17
N SER A 286 1.32 -7.24 12.85
CA SER A 286 0.04 -7.22 12.15
C SER A 286 -0.24 -8.61 11.57
N TYR A 287 -1.44 -9.10 11.76
CA TYR A 287 -1.91 -10.38 11.26
C TYR A 287 -2.99 -10.15 10.21
N THR A 288 -2.85 -10.79 9.06
CA THR A 288 -3.91 -10.91 8.07
C THR A 288 -4.23 -12.37 7.85
N HIS A 289 -5.51 -12.68 7.68
CA HIS A 289 -5.95 -13.98 7.23
C HIS A 289 -6.16 -13.95 5.72
N LEU A 290 -5.26 -14.61 5.00
CA LEU A 290 -5.46 -14.91 3.60
C LEU A 290 -6.11 -16.29 3.52
N THR A 291 -7.39 -16.34 3.21
CA THR A 291 -8.01 -17.59 2.79
C THR A 291 -7.43 -17.94 1.43
N LEU A 292 -6.55 -18.94 1.39
CA LEU A 292 -6.21 -19.57 0.13
C LEU A 292 -7.50 -20.22 -0.40
N PRO A 293 -7.85 -20.04 -1.70
CA PRO A 293 -9.00 -20.73 -2.26
C PRO A 293 -8.78 -22.22 -2.08
N THR A 294 -9.68 -22.87 -1.37
CA THR A 294 -9.82 -24.32 -1.41
C THR A 294 -10.14 -24.68 -2.84
N SER A 295 -9.18 -25.33 -3.51
CA SER A 295 -9.28 -25.87 -4.86
C SER A 295 -10.53 -26.73 -5.06
#